data_8efe42ce622e068696b55f646bc7edec
#
_entry.id   8efe42ce622e068696b55f646bc7edec
#
_cell.length_a   1.000
_cell.length_b   1.000
_cell.length_c   1.000
_cell.angle_alpha   90.00
_cell.angle_beta   90.00
_cell.angle_gamma   90.00
#
_symmetry.space_group_name_H-M   'P 1'
#
loop_
_entity.id
_entity.type
_entity.pdbx_description
1 polymer ?
#
loop_
_entity_poly.entity_id
_entity_poly.type
_entity_poly.pdbx_seq_one_letter_code
_entity_poly.pdbx_strand_id
1 'polypeptide(L)'
;KTSESTYDFSSYINVEGNYTFTVRALGTYSSQAGPWTDNSEPLTIRTEDTWFITNGTWDKTSSGWRYVYPNNVYPVNSWRCISDNWYYFGNNGYMESDCYVKSSDQDLYYWLGSDGIWNTEKDTAAPESGARVVK
;
A
#
# COMPACT_ATOMS: atom_id res chain seq x y z
N LYS A 1 23.60 -1.27 0.99
CA LYS A 1 24.92 -0.72 0.65
C LYS A 1 24.96 -0.47 -0.85
N THR A 2 25.25 0.75 -1.27
CA THR A 2 25.39 1.12 -2.69
C THR A 2 26.76 1.80 -2.91
N SER A 3 27.32 1.62 -4.10
CA SER A 3 28.45 2.39 -4.62
C SER A 3 28.00 3.59 -5.47
N GLU A 4 26.71 3.68 -5.74
CA GLU A 4 26.11 4.77 -6.48
C GLU A 4 26.04 6.04 -5.65
N SER A 5 26.06 7.20 -6.29
CA SER A 5 25.85 8.50 -5.64
C SER A 5 24.38 8.78 -5.31
N THR A 6 23.48 7.99 -5.87
CA THR A 6 22.04 8.05 -5.66
C THR A 6 21.52 6.69 -5.20
N TYR A 7 20.47 6.69 -4.39
CA TYR A 7 19.78 5.48 -3.97
C TYR A 7 18.27 5.70 -4.02
N ASP A 8 17.55 4.76 -4.64
CA ASP A 8 16.09 4.80 -4.72
C ASP A 8 15.50 4.07 -3.52
N PHE A 9 14.76 4.80 -2.69
CA PHE A 9 14.04 4.28 -1.53
C PHE A 9 12.57 3.96 -1.81
N SER A 10 12.08 4.12 -3.04
CA SER A 10 10.67 3.96 -3.39
C SER A 10 10.11 2.59 -2.98
N SER A 11 10.93 1.54 -2.99
CA SER A 11 10.53 0.19 -2.57
C SER A 11 10.22 0.07 -1.06
N TYR A 12 10.60 1.05 -0.26
CA TYR A 12 10.39 1.07 1.19
C TYR A 12 9.33 2.08 1.63
N ILE A 13 8.93 3.00 0.74
CA ILE A 13 7.96 4.07 1.00
C ILE A 13 6.60 3.64 0.43
N ASN A 14 5.95 2.70 1.07
CA ASN A 14 4.73 2.06 0.57
C ASN A 14 3.54 2.10 1.56
N VAL A 15 3.70 2.81 2.65
CA VAL A 15 2.65 3.11 3.62
C VAL A 15 2.64 4.62 3.93
N GLU A 16 1.53 5.12 4.42
CA GLU A 16 1.45 6.51 4.86
C GLU A 16 2.37 6.78 6.06
N GLY A 17 2.90 7.98 6.16
CA GLY A 17 3.76 8.37 7.27
C GLY A 17 4.76 9.46 6.91
N ASN A 18 5.57 9.83 7.89
CA ASN A 18 6.68 10.76 7.73
C ASN A 18 7.99 9.97 7.72
N TYR A 19 8.77 10.17 6.68
CA TYR A 19 10.04 9.48 6.46
C TYR A 19 11.19 10.46 6.52
N THR A 20 12.25 10.10 7.23
CA THR A 20 13.53 10.82 7.22
C THR A 20 14.64 9.84 6.85
N PHE A 21 15.71 10.36 6.27
CA PHE A 21 16.84 9.57 5.80
C PHE A 21 18.14 10.07 6.41
N THR A 22 19.01 9.12 6.73
CA THR A 22 20.40 9.40 7.10
C THR A 22 21.33 8.56 6.25
N VAL A 23 22.51 9.09 5.95
CA VAL A 23 23.52 8.37 5.19
C VAL A 23 24.88 8.48 5.88
N ARG A 24 25.77 7.52 5.64
CA ARG A 24 27.17 7.62 6.04
C ARG A 24 28.08 6.96 5.00
N ALA A 25 29.30 7.46 4.91
CA ALA A 25 30.32 6.79 4.13
C ALA A 25 30.73 5.49 4.81
N LEU A 26 30.88 4.42 4.04
CA LEU A 26 31.38 3.13 4.51
C LEU A 26 32.76 2.90 3.90
N GLY A 27 33.75 2.63 4.74
CA GLY A 27 35.04 2.09 4.30
C GLY A 27 34.94 0.61 3.96
N THR A 28 36.08 0.02 3.60
CA THR A 28 36.16 -1.42 3.29
C THR A 28 35.75 -2.29 4.49
N TYR A 29 36.01 -1.81 5.68
CA TYR A 29 35.62 -2.44 6.94
C TYR A 29 34.65 -1.55 7.70
N SER A 30 33.74 -2.15 8.48
CA SER A 30 32.75 -1.40 9.29
C SER A 30 33.36 -0.41 10.27
N SER A 31 34.57 -0.68 10.76
CA SER A 31 35.35 0.22 11.64
C SER A 31 35.82 1.50 10.94
N GLN A 32 35.75 1.56 9.62
CA GLN A 32 36.12 2.72 8.79
C GLN A 32 34.93 3.57 8.38
N ALA A 33 33.76 3.26 8.92
CA ALA A 33 32.56 4.03 8.59
C ALA A 33 32.64 5.45 9.12
N GLY A 34 32.31 6.42 8.29
CA GLY A 34 32.17 7.81 8.71
C GLY A 34 30.95 8.02 9.61
N PRO A 35 30.77 9.23 10.15
CA PRO A 35 29.60 9.57 10.94
C PRO A 35 28.33 9.52 10.05
N TRP A 36 27.17 9.35 10.70
CA TRP A 36 25.88 9.55 10.05
C TRP A 36 25.67 11.04 9.77
N THR A 37 25.00 11.35 8.67
CA THR A 37 24.49 12.71 8.45
C THR A 37 23.37 13.00 9.45
N ASP A 38 23.02 14.28 9.57
CA ASP A 38 21.75 14.65 10.19
C ASP A 38 20.59 14.05 9.39
N ASN A 39 19.40 13.96 10.02
CA ASN A 39 18.20 13.54 9.33
C ASN A 39 17.89 14.51 8.17
N SER A 40 17.41 13.96 7.05
CA SER A 40 16.85 14.78 5.99
C SER A 40 15.61 15.54 6.48
N GLU A 41 15.16 16.55 5.74
CA GLU A 41 13.81 17.06 5.88
C GLU A 41 12.80 15.91 5.76
N PRO A 42 11.70 15.92 6.54
CA PRO A 42 10.70 14.87 6.48
C PRO A 42 10.01 14.82 5.12
N LEU A 43 9.92 13.63 4.53
CA LEU A 43 9.03 13.33 3.42
C LEU A 43 7.72 12.80 3.99
N THR A 44 6.62 13.50 3.76
CA THR A 44 5.28 13.06 4.16
C THR A 44 4.63 12.27 3.03
N ILE A 45 4.24 11.04 3.30
CA ILE A 45 3.43 10.19 2.42
C ILE A 45 2.02 10.14 2.99
N ARG A 46 1.03 10.55 2.20
CA ARG A 46 -0.39 10.49 2.56
C ARG A 46 -1.00 9.20 2.05
N THR A 47 -2.19 8.87 2.54
CA THR A 47 -2.93 7.68 2.12
C THR A 47 -3.07 7.62 0.59
N GLU A 48 -3.49 8.71 -0.04
CA GLU A 48 -3.69 8.79 -1.50
C GLU A 48 -2.39 8.60 -2.30
N ASP A 49 -1.24 8.98 -1.75
CA ASP A 49 0.05 8.78 -2.39
C ASP A 49 0.41 7.28 -2.48
N THR A 50 -0.12 6.47 -1.55
CA THR A 50 0.14 5.03 -1.51
C THR A 50 -0.70 4.23 -2.51
N TRP A 51 -1.80 4.79 -3.02
CA TRP A 51 -2.74 4.06 -3.90
C TRP A 51 -2.08 3.52 -5.18
N PHE A 52 -1.06 4.20 -5.67
CA PHE A 52 -0.36 3.88 -6.91
C PHE A 52 1.02 3.23 -6.70
N ILE A 53 1.35 2.84 -5.47
CA ILE A 53 2.58 2.11 -5.20
C ILE A 53 2.37 0.63 -5.54
N THR A 54 2.93 0.19 -6.67
CA THR A 54 2.66 -1.13 -7.28
C THR A 54 3.94 -1.95 -7.52
N ASN A 55 4.96 -1.75 -6.69
CA ASN A 55 6.21 -2.52 -6.74
C ASN A 55 6.17 -3.84 -5.95
N GLY A 56 4.99 -4.27 -5.53
CA GLY A 56 4.76 -5.54 -4.85
C GLY A 56 4.44 -6.69 -5.79
N THR A 57 4.11 -7.82 -5.21
CA THR A 57 3.69 -9.04 -5.91
C THR A 57 2.43 -9.62 -5.29
N TRP A 58 1.58 -10.22 -6.13
CA TRP A 58 0.43 -10.96 -5.64
C TRP A 58 0.86 -12.27 -4.97
N ASP A 59 0.34 -12.50 -3.77
CA ASP A 59 0.55 -13.72 -2.98
C ASP A 59 -0.80 -14.36 -2.66
N LYS A 60 -0.99 -15.61 -3.07
CA LYS A 60 -2.20 -16.39 -2.78
C LYS A 60 -1.95 -17.35 -1.61
N THR A 61 -2.73 -17.16 -0.56
CA THR A 61 -2.73 -18.04 0.62
C THR A 61 -4.04 -18.84 0.71
N SER A 62 -4.15 -19.71 1.70
CA SER A 62 -5.41 -20.39 2.01
C SER A 62 -6.53 -19.44 2.47
N SER A 63 -6.19 -18.23 2.92
CA SER A 63 -7.15 -17.23 3.40
C SER A 63 -7.54 -16.19 2.34
N GLY A 64 -6.87 -16.17 1.18
CA GLY A 64 -7.18 -15.23 0.10
C GLY A 64 -5.95 -14.67 -0.59
N TRP A 65 -6.14 -13.61 -1.36
CA TRP A 65 -5.09 -12.88 -2.05
C TRP A 65 -4.56 -11.70 -1.23
N ARG A 66 -3.24 -11.51 -1.24
CA ARG A 66 -2.55 -10.33 -0.69
C ARG A 66 -1.66 -9.71 -1.76
N TYR A 67 -1.34 -8.44 -1.57
CA TYR A 67 -0.32 -7.76 -2.37
C TYR A 67 0.87 -7.43 -1.47
N VAL A 68 2.01 -8.09 -1.68
CA VAL A 68 3.16 -8.05 -0.76
C VAL A 68 4.29 -7.23 -1.37
N TYR A 69 4.72 -6.20 -0.65
CA TYR A 69 5.83 -5.34 -1.03
C TYR A 69 7.20 -5.97 -0.72
N PRO A 70 8.30 -5.48 -1.34
CA PRO A 70 9.65 -6.07 -1.15
C PRO A 70 10.13 -6.11 0.31
N ASN A 71 9.63 -5.23 1.18
CA ASN A 71 9.90 -5.20 2.62
C ASN A 71 8.99 -6.13 3.45
N ASN A 72 8.27 -7.02 2.79
CA ASN A 72 7.31 -7.96 3.38
C ASN A 72 6.15 -7.29 4.14
N VAL A 73 5.79 -6.08 3.75
CA VAL A 73 4.61 -5.34 4.20
C VAL A 73 3.51 -5.49 3.16
N TYR A 74 2.26 -5.36 3.55
CA TYR A 74 1.09 -5.41 2.66
C TYR A 74 0.07 -4.35 3.07
N PRO A 75 -0.77 -3.87 2.13
CA PRO A 75 -1.79 -2.87 2.43
C PRO A 75 -2.86 -3.42 3.38
N VAL A 76 -3.33 -2.58 4.29
CA VAL A 76 -4.46 -2.85 5.18
C VAL A 76 -5.42 -1.66 5.18
N ASN A 77 -6.72 -1.92 5.24
CA ASN A 77 -7.78 -0.91 5.23
C ASN A 77 -7.54 0.18 4.17
N SER A 78 -7.14 -0.23 2.96
CA SER A 78 -6.74 0.76 1.97
C SER A 78 -6.90 0.27 0.53
N TRP A 79 -7.09 1.23 -0.36
CA TRP A 79 -7.17 1.03 -1.79
C TRP A 79 -5.79 0.96 -2.44
N ARG A 80 -5.70 0.19 -3.55
CA ARG A 80 -4.54 0.18 -4.45
C ARG A 80 -5.02 0.07 -5.89
N CYS A 81 -4.40 0.88 -6.76
CA CYS A 81 -4.57 0.78 -8.19
C CYS A 81 -3.41 -0.05 -8.76
N ILE A 82 -3.66 -1.31 -9.09
CA ILE A 82 -2.65 -2.26 -9.57
C ILE A 82 -3.01 -2.65 -11.00
N SER A 83 -2.13 -2.38 -11.95
CA SER A 83 -2.37 -2.65 -13.39
C SER A 83 -3.71 -2.07 -13.87
N ASP A 84 -3.95 -0.79 -13.55
CA ASP A 84 -5.15 -0.01 -13.91
C ASP A 84 -6.47 -0.53 -13.29
N ASN A 85 -6.41 -1.48 -12.37
CA ASN A 85 -7.56 -1.98 -11.62
C ASN A 85 -7.49 -1.58 -10.15
N TRP A 86 -8.62 -1.19 -9.58
CA TRP A 86 -8.70 -0.82 -8.18
C TRP A 86 -9.14 -2.01 -7.33
N TYR A 87 -8.38 -2.23 -6.25
CA TYR A 87 -8.61 -3.26 -5.25
C TYR A 87 -8.67 -2.64 -3.86
N TYR A 88 -9.46 -3.22 -2.97
CA TYR A 88 -9.44 -2.86 -1.56
C TYR A 88 -8.89 -4.02 -0.72
N PHE A 89 -8.01 -3.69 0.21
CA PHE A 89 -7.45 -4.64 1.18
C PHE A 89 -8.04 -4.36 2.54
N GLY A 90 -8.66 -5.37 3.14
CA GLY A 90 -9.30 -5.27 4.44
C GLY A 90 -8.34 -5.15 5.61
N ASN A 91 -8.87 -5.13 6.83
CA ASN A 91 -8.09 -4.99 8.07
C ASN A 91 -7.12 -6.13 8.33
N ASN A 92 -7.32 -7.27 7.70
CA ASN A 92 -6.46 -8.45 7.76
C ASN A 92 -5.41 -8.50 6.63
N GLY A 93 -5.36 -7.46 5.76
CA GLY A 93 -4.44 -7.35 4.64
C GLY A 93 -4.75 -8.23 3.44
N TYR A 94 -5.92 -8.86 3.42
CA TYR A 94 -6.38 -9.60 2.24
C TYR A 94 -7.25 -8.75 1.33
N MET A 95 -7.16 -9.02 0.02
CA MET A 95 -8.02 -8.43 -0.99
C MET A 95 -9.48 -8.80 -0.72
N GLU A 96 -10.34 -7.81 -0.67
CA GLU A 96 -11.78 -8.00 -0.54
C GLU A 96 -12.42 -8.27 -1.91
N SER A 97 -13.46 -9.09 -1.93
CA SER A 97 -14.23 -9.42 -3.13
C SER A 97 -15.68 -9.77 -2.80
N ASP A 98 -16.56 -9.74 -3.78
CA ASP A 98 -18.00 -10.01 -3.62
C ASP A 98 -18.61 -9.22 -2.45
N CYS A 99 -18.31 -7.92 -2.36
CA CYS A 99 -18.75 -7.08 -1.26
C CYS A 99 -18.78 -5.60 -1.64
N TYR A 100 -19.42 -4.83 -0.79
CA TYR A 100 -19.34 -3.38 -0.81
C TYR A 100 -18.30 -2.86 0.18
N VAL A 101 -17.54 -1.85 -0.22
CA VAL A 101 -16.68 -1.07 0.68
C VAL A 101 -17.34 0.27 0.92
N LYS A 102 -17.59 0.63 2.19
CA LYS A 102 -18.19 1.91 2.51
C LYS A 102 -17.16 3.03 2.30
N SER A 103 -17.58 4.10 1.60
CA SER A 103 -16.79 5.33 1.51
C SER A 103 -16.60 5.96 2.89
N SER A 104 -15.43 6.55 3.13
CA SER A 104 -15.11 7.28 4.37
C SER A 104 -15.67 8.70 4.39
N ASP A 105 -15.90 9.29 3.23
CA ASP A 105 -16.20 10.71 3.03
C ASP A 105 -17.53 10.98 2.32
N GLN A 106 -18.17 9.94 1.79
CA GLN A 106 -19.43 10.04 1.06
C GLN A 106 -20.44 8.99 1.54
N ASP A 107 -21.72 9.24 1.33
CA ASP A 107 -22.76 8.23 1.56
C ASP A 107 -22.90 7.35 0.33
N LEU A 108 -21.82 6.62 0.06
CA LEU A 108 -21.67 5.75 -1.11
C LEU A 108 -20.97 4.46 -0.70
N TYR A 109 -21.27 3.38 -1.43
CA TYR A 109 -20.68 2.06 -1.28
C TYR A 109 -20.13 1.61 -2.63
N TYR A 110 -18.87 1.22 -2.65
CA TYR A 110 -18.13 0.78 -3.83
C TYR A 110 -18.20 -0.74 -3.97
N TRP A 111 -18.66 -1.26 -5.11
CA TRP A 111 -18.78 -2.70 -5.34
C TRP A 111 -17.47 -3.32 -5.80
N LEU A 112 -17.03 -4.37 -5.10
CA LEU A 112 -15.94 -5.25 -5.54
C LEU A 112 -16.51 -6.55 -6.10
N GLY A 113 -16.13 -6.88 -7.35
CA GLY A 113 -16.49 -8.13 -7.99
C GLY A 113 -15.85 -9.37 -7.37
N SER A 114 -16.15 -10.54 -7.89
CA SER A 114 -15.56 -11.81 -7.45
C SER A 114 -14.04 -11.89 -7.69
N ASP A 115 -13.52 -11.09 -8.59
CA ASP A 115 -12.12 -10.91 -8.89
C ASP A 115 -11.44 -9.83 -8.01
N GLY A 116 -12.20 -9.19 -7.12
CA GLY A 116 -11.76 -8.11 -6.25
C GLY A 116 -11.67 -6.75 -6.93
N ILE A 117 -11.99 -6.64 -8.22
CA ILE A 117 -11.90 -5.39 -8.97
C ILE A 117 -13.12 -4.51 -8.68
N TRP A 118 -12.87 -3.23 -8.44
CA TRP A 118 -13.93 -2.23 -8.28
C TRP A 118 -14.73 -2.07 -9.58
N ASN A 119 -16.02 -2.24 -9.49
CA ASN A 119 -16.96 -2.04 -10.59
C ASN A 119 -17.87 -0.84 -10.29
N THR A 120 -17.56 0.29 -10.89
CA THR A 120 -18.24 1.57 -10.68
C THR A 120 -19.72 1.55 -11.08
N GLU A 121 -20.13 0.67 -11.99
CA GLU A 121 -21.52 0.56 -12.44
C GLU A 121 -22.46 0.00 -11.35
N LYS A 122 -21.89 -0.65 -10.33
CA LYS A 122 -22.62 -1.26 -9.22
C LYS A 122 -22.55 -0.45 -7.92
N ASP A 123 -21.89 0.70 -7.95
CA ASP A 123 -21.84 1.58 -6.79
C ASP A 123 -23.23 2.06 -6.40
N THR A 124 -23.50 2.16 -5.11
CA THR A 124 -24.83 2.51 -4.61
C THR A 124 -24.77 3.25 -3.28
N ALA A 125 -25.75 4.12 -3.04
CA ALA A 125 -25.96 4.73 -1.72
C ALA A 125 -26.63 3.77 -0.71
N ALA A 126 -27.24 2.68 -1.19
CA ALA A 126 -27.95 1.72 -0.34
C ALA A 126 -27.75 0.28 -0.88
N PRO A 127 -26.80 -0.47 -0.34
CA PRO A 127 -26.63 -1.88 -0.67
C PRO A 127 -27.89 -2.69 -0.36
N GLU A 128 -28.12 -3.75 -1.13
CA GLU A 128 -29.22 -4.66 -0.91
C GLU A 128 -29.13 -5.33 0.49
N SER A 129 -30.29 -5.67 1.03
CA SER A 129 -30.37 -6.36 2.32
C SER A 129 -29.62 -7.70 2.28
N GLY A 130 -28.70 -7.90 3.20
CA GLY A 130 -27.86 -9.09 3.28
C GLY A 130 -26.55 -9.02 2.49
N ALA A 131 -26.31 -7.94 1.75
CA ALA A 131 -25.03 -7.74 1.08
C ALA A 131 -23.89 -7.60 2.13
N ARG A 132 -22.74 -8.19 1.83
CA ARG A 132 -21.55 -8.03 2.65
C ARG A 132 -20.98 -6.62 2.48
N VAL A 133 -20.79 -5.94 3.61
CA VAL A 133 -20.23 -4.58 3.64
C VAL A 133 -18.99 -4.56 4.50
N VAL A 134 -17.88 -4.04 3.95
CA VAL A 134 -16.63 -3.76 4.64
C VAL A 134 -16.60 -2.27 5.00
N LYS A 135 -16.11 -1.97 6.20
CA LYS A 135 -16.03 -0.60 6.74
C LYS A 135 -14.59 -0.17 6.90
#